data_8685cf497e93d75d60baab8d7a2f623b
#
_entry.id   8685cf497e93d75d60baab8d7a2f623b
#
_cell.length_a   1.000
_cell.length_b   1.000
_cell.length_c   1.000
_cell.angle_alpha   90.00
_cell.angle_beta   90.00
_cell.angle_gamma   90.00
#
_symmetry.space_group_name_H-M   'P 1'
#
loop_
_entity.id
_entity.type
_entity.pdbx_description
1 polymer ?
#
loop_
_entity_poly.entity_id
_entity_poly.type
_entity_poly.pdbx_seq_one_letter_code
_entity_poly.pdbx_strand_id
1 'polypeptide(L)'
;MLFQAIDKYENERGSLVAINELPFKAKRTFYVKNVPKGQVRGKHAHFRNKQILICISGLISVKLDTGSFVKNVELKEGNGIFVNNLIWDEQTYKTGE
;
A
#
# COMPACT_ATOMS: atom_id res chain seq x y z
N MET A 1 2.97 -2.73 -9.60
CA MET A 1 4.06 -1.82 -9.93
C MET A 1 4.35 -0.91 -8.76
N LEU A 2 5.60 -0.86 -8.34
CA LEU A 2 6.06 -0.02 -7.23
C LEU A 2 6.34 1.39 -7.73
N PHE A 3 5.88 2.41 -6.98
CA PHE A 3 6.12 3.80 -7.34
C PHE A 3 6.16 4.69 -6.10
N GLN A 4 6.70 5.88 -6.26
CA GLN A 4 6.70 6.90 -5.22
C GLN A 4 5.34 7.61 -5.24
N ALA A 5 4.53 7.37 -4.22
CA ALA A 5 3.14 7.80 -4.20
C ALA A 5 2.91 9.14 -3.52
N ILE A 6 3.89 9.61 -2.74
CA ILE A 6 3.71 10.83 -1.95
C ILE A 6 4.85 11.81 -2.18
N ASP A 7 4.54 13.09 -1.96
CA ASP A 7 5.52 14.15 -1.79
C ASP A 7 5.48 14.59 -0.33
N LYS A 8 6.65 14.73 0.29
CA LYS A 8 6.76 15.05 1.70
C LYS A 8 7.49 16.38 1.87
N TYR A 9 6.91 17.27 2.63
CA TYR A 9 7.46 18.58 2.94
C TYR A 9 7.62 18.70 4.45
N GLU A 10 8.85 18.89 4.92
CA GLU A 10 9.15 18.95 6.35
C GLU A 10 9.80 20.28 6.73
N ASN A 11 9.42 20.80 7.89
CA ASN A 11 10.07 21.91 8.54
C ASN A 11 9.87 21.80 10.06
N GLU A 12 10.28 22.84 10.81
CA GLU A 12 10.18 22.83 12.28
C GLU A 12 8.73 22.78 12.79
N ARG A 13 7.75 23.05 11.92
CA ARG A 13 6.33 23.00 12.29
C ARG A 13 5.69 21.63 12.00
N GLY A 14 6.44 20.70 11.40
CA GLY A 14 5.94 19.36 11.13
C GLY A 14 6.12 18.93 9.69
N SER A 15 5.32 17.95 9.31
CA SER A 15 5.39 17.33 7.98
C SER A 15 4.05 17.43 7.27
N LEU A 16 4.10 17.74 5.99
CA LEU A 16 2.94 17.67 5.09
C LEU A 16 3.21 16.58 4.07
N VAL A 17 2.25 15.69 3.90
CA VAL A 17 2.36 14.58 2.95
C VAL A 17 1.24 14.73 1.92
N ALA A 18 1.60 14.80 0.65
CA ALA A 18 0.65 14.89 -0.44
C ALA A 18 0.66 13.61 -1.26
N ILE A 19 -0.52 13.11 -1.59
CA ILE A 19 -0.69 11.95 -2.45
C ILE A 19 -1.09 12.46 -3.83
N ASN A 20 -0.21 12.24 -4.81
CA ASN A 20 -0.39 12.81 -6.15
C ASN A 20 -0.49 11.71 -7.21
N GLU A 21 -1.08 12.07 -8.34
CA GLU A 21 -1.05 11.31 -9.59
C GLU A 21 -1.32 9.82 -9.47
N LEU A 22 -2.51 9.48 -9.02
CA LEU A 22 -2.94 8.09 -9.03
C LEU A 22 -3.21 7.62 -10.47
N PRO A 23 -2.92 6.35 -10.81
CA PRO A 23 -3.12 5.83 -12.16
C PRO A 23 -4.60 5.66 -12.55
N PHE A 24 -5.53 5.91 -11.64
CA PHE A 24 -6.95 5.90 -11.93
C PHE A 24 -7.67 6.84 -10.96
N LYS A 25 -8.91 7.18 -11.29
CA LYS A 25 -9.73 8.03 -10.42
C LYS A 25 -10.21 7.21 -9.22
N ALA A 26 -9.78 7.60 -8.04
CA ALA A 26 -10.19 6.95 -6.81
C ALA A 26 -11.63 7.31 -6.46
N LYS A 27 -12.44 6.29 -6.19
CA LYS A 27 -13.82 6.47 -5.74
C LYS A 27 -13.94 6.39 -4.22
N ARG A 28 -12.97 5.76 -3.58
CA ARG A 28 -12.95 5.59 -2.13
C ARG A 28 -11.52 5.65 -1.65
N THR A 29 -11.32 6.37 -0.56
CA THR A 29 -10.03 6.46 0.10
C THR A 29 -10.20 6.11 1.57
N PHE A 30 -9.34 5.26 2.09
CA PHE A 30 -9.32 4.91 3.50
C PHE A 30 -7.91 4.59 3.92
N TYR A 31 -7.69 4.53 5.24
CA TYR A 31 -6.39 4.10 5.76
C TYR A 31 -6.58 3.10 6.90
N VAL A 32 -5.55 2.34 7.14
CA VAL A 32 -5.49 1.37 8.23
C VAL A 32 -4.31 1.75 9.10
N LYS A 33 -4.51 1.78 10.41
CA LYS A 33 -3.46 2.12 11.36
C LYS A 33 -3.54 1.27 12.62
N ASN A 34 -2.53 1.35 13.45
CA ASN A 34 -2.46 0.64 14.73
C ASN A 34 -2.54 -0.88 14.55
N VAL A 35 -1.96 -1.37 13.46
CA VAL A 35 -1.89 -2.82 13.20
C VAL A 35 -0.73 -3.39 14.01
N PRO A 36 -0.94 -4.44 14.80
CA PRO A 36 0.14 -5.05 15.57
C PRO A 36 1.26 -5.55 14.67
N LYS A 37 2.49 -5.45 15.17
CA LYS A 37 3.67 -5.92 14.45
C LYS A 37 3.52 -7.39 14.08
N GLY A 38 3.77 -7.71 12.82
CA GLY A 38 3.69 -9.09 12.29
C GLY A 38 2.30 -9.50 11.87
N GLN A 39 1.28 -8.68 12.08
CA GLN A 39 -0.08 -8.99 11.67
C GLN A 39 -0.19 -9.02 10.15
N VAL A 40 -0.95 -9.97 9.65
CA VAL A 40 -1.25 -10.10 8.22
C VAL A 40 -2.69 -9.66 7.97
N ARG A 41 -2.87 -8.83 6.96
CA ARG A 41 -4.19 -8.38 6.51
C ARG A 41 -4.34 -8.63 5.01
N GLY A 42 -5.54 -8.39 4.49
CA GLY A 42 -5.84 -8.66 3.10
C GLY A 42 -6.29 -10.09 2.91
N LYS A 43 -5.49 -10.88 2.24
CA LYS A 43 -5.79 -12.29 1.89
C LYS A 43 -7.03 -12.41 1.04
N HIS A 44 -7.13 -11.54 0.03
CA HIS A 44 -8.27 -11.55 -0.89
C HIS A 44 -7.89 -10.98 -2.25
N ALA A 45 -8.72 -11.26 -3.22
CA ALA A 45 -8.67 -10.64 -4.53
C ALA A 45 -10.04 -10.03 -4.81
N HIS A 46 -10.07 -8.91 -5.54
CA HIS A 46 -11.30 -8.25 -5.91
C HIS A 46 -11.63 -8.55 -7.38
N PHE A 47 -12.88 -8.83 -7.67
CA PHE A 47 -13.30 -9.09 -9.04
C PHE A 47 -13.29 -7.85 -9.91
N ARG A 48 -13.70 -6.71 -9.36
CA ARG A 48 -13.90 -5.48 -10.14
C ARG A 48 -13.08 -4.30 -9.67
N ASN A 49 -12.60 -4.34 -8.45
CA ASN A 49 -11.91 -3.20 -7.86
C ASN A 49 -10.42 -3.23 -8.14
N LYS A 50 -9.90 -2.08 -8.49
CA LYS A 50 -8.48 -1.82 -8.55
C LYS A 50 -8.11 -1.07 -7.28
N GLN A 51 -6.92 -1.31 -6.77
CA GLN A 51 -6.45 -0.68 -5.54
C GLN A 51 -5.05 -0.10 -5.72
N ILE A 52 -4.79 0.90 -4.93
CA ILE A 52 -3.42 1.37 -4.71
C ILE A 52 -3.19 1.29 -3.22
N LEU A 53 -2.14 0.59 -2.83
CA LEU A 53 -1.70 0.48 -1.45
C LEU A 53 -0.51 1.41 -1.27
N ILE A 54 -0.60 2.30 -0.30
CA ILE A 54 0.47 3.25 0.01
C ILE A 54 0.87 3.04 1.46
N CYS A 55 2.17 2.82 1.69
CA CYS A 55 2.71 2.74 3.03
C CYS A 55 2.90 4.16 3.57
N ILE A 56 2.13 4.54 4.58
CA ILE A 56 2.20 5.88 5.18
C ILE A 56 3.32 5.96 6.20
N SER A 57 3.52 4.90 6.96
CA SER A 57 4.62 4.82 7.92
C SER A 57 5.02 3.37 8.15
N GLY A 58 6.26 3.15 8.52
CA GLY A 58 6.78 1.83 8.81
C GLY A 58 7.18 1.05 7.56
N LEU A 59 7.06 -0.25 7.64
CA LEU A 59 7.44 -1.18 6.59
C LEU A 59 6.39 -2.25 6.44
N ILE A 60 5.90 -2.43 5.23
CA ILE A 60 4.86 -3.40 4.90
C ILE A 60 5.37 -4.31 3.77
N SER A 61 5.28 -5.60 3.97
CA SER A 61 5.58 -6.58 2.93
C SER A 61 4.27 -7.00 2.27
N VAL A 62 4.20 -6.89 0.96
CA VAL A 62 3.01 -7.24 0.19
C VAL A 62 3.31 -8.45 -0.68
N LYS A 63 2.51 -9.48 -0.52
CA LYS A 63 2.56 -10.66 -1.38
C LYS A 63 1.44 -10.55 -2.41
N LEU A 64 1.81 -10.61 -3.67
CA LEU A 64 0.87 -10.55 -4.80
C LEU A 64 0.87 -11.90 -5.51
N ASP A 65 -0.31 -12.45 -5.73
CA ASP A 65 -0.48 -13.72 -6.42
C ASP A 65 -1.45 -13.52 -7.58
N THR A 66 -0.95 -13.71 -8.79
CA THR A 66 -1.75 -13.55 -10.02
C THR A 66 -2.38 -14.87 -10.48
N GLY A 67 -2.09 -15.96 -9.79
CA GLY A 67 -2.46 -17.29 -10.23
C GLY A 67 -1.40 -17.95 -11.10
N SER A 68 -0.56 -17.17 -11.76
CA SER A 68 0.54 -17.67 -12.60
C SER A 68 1.89 -17.56 -11.90
N PHE A 69 2.06 -16.54 -11.06
CA PHE A 69 3.28 -16.36 -10.27
C PHE A 69 2.98 -15.56 -9.02
N VAL A 70 3.92 -15.64 -8.08
CA VAL A 70 3.85 -14.91 -6.80
C VAL A 70 5.01 -13.92 -6.75
N LYS A 71 4.73 -12.71 -6.33
CA LYS A 71 5.73 -11.66 -6.16
C LYS A 71 5.59 -11.04 -4.79
N ASN A 72 6.71 -10.84 -4.11
CA ASN A 72 6.76 -10.14 -2.83
C ASN A 72 7.41 -8.78 -3.03
N VAL A 73 6.77 -7.75 -2.50
CA VAL A 73 7.24 -6.37 -2.61
C VAL A 73 7.23 -5.74 -1.22
N GLU A 74 8.31 -5.05 -0.87
CA GLU A 74 8.35 -4.29 0.37
C GLU A 74 8.00 -2.83 0.10
N LEU A 75 7.05 -2.31 0.86
CA LEU A 75 6.66 -0.91 0.82
C LEU A 75 7.27 -0.20 2.02
N LYS A 76 8.14 0.74 1.73
CA LYS A 76 8.65 1.69 2.71
C LYS A 76 7.73 2.90 2.76
N GLU A 77 7.90 3.76 3.75
CA GLU A 77 7.14 5.00 3.83
C GLU A 77 7.16 5.75 2.51
N GLY A 78 5.99 6.08 1.99
CA GLY A 78 5.83 6.81 0.74
C GLY A 78 5.73 5.95 -0.51
N ASN A 79 6.04 4.67 -0.42
CA ASN A 79 5.92 3.78 -1.57
C ASN A 79 4.47 3.37 -1.78
N GLY A 80 4.07 3.27 -3.04
CA GLY A 80 2.77 2.76 -3.43
C GLY A 80 2.91 1.61 -4.41
N ILE A 81 1.92 0.75 -4.43
CA ILE A 81 1.83 -0.34 -5.38
C ILE A 81 0.41 -0.43 -5.93
N PHE A 82 0.32 -0.61 -7.23
CA PHE A 82 -0.96 -0.80 -7.92
C PHE A 82 -1.32 -2.28 -7.90
N VAL A 83 -2.50 -2.59 -7.38
CA VAL A 83 -3.04 -3.96 -7.36
C VAL A 83 -4.27 -3.99 -8.25
N ASN A 84 -4.12 -4.64 -9.41
CA ASN A 84 -5.23 -4.79 -10.35
C ASN A 84 -6.28 -5.75 -9.80
N ASN A 85 -7.47 -5.74 -10.39
CA ASN A 85 -8.49 -6.71 -10.04
C ASN A 85 -7.99 -8.14 -10.32
N LEU A 86 -8.53 -9.12 -9.59
CA LEU A 86 -8.19 -10.54 -9.70
C LEU A 86 -6.76 -10.90 -9.23
N ILE A 87 -6.05 -9.97 -8.60
CA ILE A 87 -4.76 -10.26 -7.97
C ILE A 87 -5.00 -10.44 -6.48
N TRP A 88 -4.56 -11.58 -5.95
CA TRP A 88 -4.56 -11.85 -4.51
C TRP A 88 -3.47 -11.03 -3.86
N ASP A 89 -3.78 -10.38 -2.74
CA ASP A 89 -2.78 -9.67 -1.98
C ASP A 89 -2.84 -10.04 -0.50
N GLU A 90 -1.67 -10.06 0.13
CA GLU A 90 -1.50 -10.20 1.57
C GLU A 90 -0.52 -9.12 2.02
N GLN A 91 -0.84 -8.44 3.09
CA GLN A 91 0.00 -7.39 3.65
C GLN A 91 0.48 -7.81 5.02
N THR A 92 1.79 -7.86 5.21
CA THR A 92 2.39 -8.14 6.52
C THR A 92 2.99 -6.85 7.06
N TYR A 93 2.51 -6.43 8.20
CA TYR A 93 2.92 -5.19 8.86
C TYR A 93 4.17 -5.44 9.69
N LYS A 94 5.33 -5.24 9.08
CA LYS A 94 6.63 -5.57 9.69
C LYS A 94 6.95 -4.75 10.94
N THR A 95 6.51 -3.51 10.98
CA THR A 95 6.80 -2.58 12.07
C THR A 95 5.61 -2.32 12.97
N GLY A 96 4.44 -2.91 12.68
CA GLY A 96 3.25 -2.73 13.50
C GLY A 96 2.55 -1.41 13.29
N GLU A 97 2.62 -0.83 12.10
CA GLU A 97 1.96 0.44 11.76
C GLU A 97 0.82 0.31 10.72
#